data_9ba894a512233ba778a3cba86a2a3527
#
_entry.id   9ba894a512233ba778a3cba86a2a3527
#
_cell.length_a   1.000
_cell.length_b   1.000
_cell.length_c   1.000
_cell.angle_alpha   90.00
_cell.angle_beta   90.00
_cell.angle_gamma   90.00
#
_symmetry.space_group_name_H-M   'P 1'
#
loop_
_entity.id
_entity.type
_entity.pdbx_description
1 polymer ?
#
loop_
_entity_poly.entity_id
_entity_poly.type
_entity_poly.pdbx_seq_one_letter_code
_entity_poly.pdbx_strand_id
1 'polypeptide(L)'
;MPEQRKTFHQELDEIRDDIVRLGALVGEVIPRGTEVLLTNDMSGAQALIESDDELDDLSLRIEEHCYHVLALQQPMASDLRSIVTGLWLTGELERSGDLMVNVAKGTRRIYGVSLDPKLRGLIERMSEEASRLMKLALDSYAERNASLGVAIDDIDDTLDTLHGDYIEAIFESHATHDIGLQASVQLALIGRYYERIGDHAVNIGQRVQYMVTGWLPEQTGAARLVARRSLAAEIGAEIPDPETESGQ
;
A
#
# COMPACT_ATOMS: atom_id res chain seq x y z
N MET A 1 35.31 -10.14 -17.21
CA MET A 1 34.93 -9.07 -16.23
C MET A 1 33.98 -8.01 -16.76
N PRO A 2 34.18 -7.30 -17.90
CA PRO A 2 33.20 -6.30 -18.37
C PRO A 2 31.85 -6.91 -18.78
N GLU A 3 31.85 -8.13 -19.33
CA GLU A 3 30.64 -8.81 -19.81
C GLU A 3 29.75 -9.29 -18.66
N GLN A 4 30.30 -9.85 -17.58
CA GLN A 4 29.57 -10.24 -16.38
C GLN A 4 28.90 -9.04 -15.70
N ARG A 5 29.57 -7.90 -15.66
CA ARG A 5 29.00 -6.67 -15.08
C ARG A 5 27.87 -6.12 -15.94
N LYS A 6 27.94 -6.28 -17.26
CA LYS A 6 26.88 -5.90 -18.18
C LYS A 6 25.62 -6.78 -17.99
N THR A 7 25.80 -8.08 -17.85
CA THR A 7 24.72 -9.04 -17.58
C THR A 7 24.06 -8.74 -16.23
N PHE A 8 24.86 -8.45 -15.19
CA PHE A 8 24.32 -8.08 -13.87
C PHE A 8 23.43 -6.81 -13.90
N HIS A 9 23.82 -5.77 -14.63
CA HIS A 9 22.99 -4.56 -14.76
C HIS A 9 21.72 -4.83 -15.55
N GLN A 10 21.76 -5.75 -16.52
CA GLN A 10 20.56 -6.18 -17.25
C GLN A 10 19.58 -6.90 -16.32
N GLU A 11 20.06 -7.79 -15.44
CA GLU A 11 19.22 -8.46 -14.43
C GLU A 11 18.56 -7.45 -13.45
N LEU A 12 19.29 -6.39 -13.06
CA LEU A 12 18.72 -5.32 -12.22
C LEU A 12 17.64 -4.51 -12.96
N ASP A 13 17.83 -4.23 -14.25
CA ASP A 13 16.85 -3.55 -15.07
C ASP A 13 15.60 -4.41 -15.29
N GLU A 14 15.76 -5.73 -15.51
CA GLU A 14 14.66 -6.68 -15.63
C GLU A 14 13.82 -6.76 -14.34
N ILE A 15 14.47 -6.87 -13.17
CA ILE A 15 13.77 -6.82 -11.88
C ILE A 15 12.98 -5.51 -11.74
N ARG A 16 13.57 -4.38 -12.10
CA ARG A 16 12.91 -3.09 -12.02
C ARG A 16 11.68 -3.03 -12.93
N ASP A 17 11.82 -3.49 -14.17
CA ASP A 17 10.73 -3.48 -15.15
C ASP A 17 9.57 -4.38 -14.71
N ASP A 18 9.87 -5.55 -14.15
CA ASP A 18 8.87 -6.46 -13.59
C ASP A 18 8.15 -5.86 -12.38
N ILE A 19 8.83 -5.14 -11.48
CA ILE A 19 8.21 -4.42 -10.36
C ILE A 19 7.29 -3.31 -10.88
N VAL A 20 7.71 -2.53 -11.88
CA VAL A 20 6.86 -1.50 -12.50
C VAL A 20 5.63 -2.13 -13.15
N ARG A 21 5.79 -3.28 -13.80
CA ARG A 21 4.68 -4.05 -14.38
C ARG A 21 3.71 -4.55 -13.29
N LEU A 22 4.22 -5.11 -12.20
CA LEU A 22 3.39 -5.53 -11.06
C LEU A 22 2.58 -4.37 -10.50
N GLY A 23 3.24 -3.21 -10.32
CA GLY A 23 2.57 -2.00 -9.87
C GLY A 23 1.50 -1.48 -10.82
N ALA A 24 1.71 -1.59 -12.14
CA ALA A 24 0.71 -1.23 -13.14
C ALA A 24 -0.54 -2.13 -13.02
N LEU A 25 -0.36 -3.45 -12.83
CA LEU A 25 -1.47 -4.39 -12.59
C LEU A 25 -2.25 -4.03 -11.32
N VAL A 26 -1.57 -3.72 -10.21
CA VAL A 26 -2.22 -3.25 -8.97
C VAL A 26 -2.98 -1.95 -9.23
N GLY A 27 -2.39 -1.00 -9.97
CA GLY A 27 -3.04 0.26 -10.35
C GLY A 27 -4.34 0.06 -11.16
N GLU A 28 -4.43 -0.99 -11.98
CA GLU A 28 -5.64 -1.34 -12.75
C GLU A 28 -6.70 -2.03 -11.88
N VAL A 29 -6.28 -2.83 -10.90
CA VAL A 29 -7.20 -3.59 -10.04
C VAL A 29 -7.96 -2.67 -9.07
N ILE A 30 -7.39 -1.57 -8.60
CA ILE A 30 -8.03 -0.63 -7.66
C ILE A 30 -9.34 -0.05 -8.25
N PRO A 31 -9.36 0.67 -9.38
CA PRO A 31 -10.59 1.21 -9.94
C PRO A 31 -11.56 0.11 -10.40
N ARG A 32 -11.05 -1.01 -10.93
CA ARG A 32 -11.88 -2.14 -11.35
C ARG A 32 -12.63 -2.77 -10.18
N GLY A 33 -11.98 -2.98 -9.04
CA GLY A 33 -12.64 -3.52 -7.83
C GLY A 33 -13.67 -2.55 -7.27
N THR A 34 -13.43 -1.25 -7.38
CA THR A 34 -14.38 -0.20 -7.01
C THR A 34 -15.61 -0.22 -7.91
N GLU A 35 -15.43 -0.33 -9.22
CA GLU A 35 -16.54 -0.46 -10.17
C GLU A 35 -17.41 -1.68 -9.86
N VAL A 36 -16.79 -2.83 -9.63
CA VAL A 36 -17.44 -4.08 -9.22
C VAL A 36 -18.29 -3.87 -7.96
N LEU A 37 -17.77 -3.18 -6.95
CA LEU A 37 -18.49 -2.87 -5.72
C LEU A 37 -19.69 -1.96 -5.99
N LEU A 38 -19.50 -0.89 -6.72
CA LEU A 38 -20.53 0.13 -6.95
C LEU A 38 -21.65 -0.32 -7.91
N THR A 39 -21.34 -1.26 -8.80
CA THR A 39 -22.32 -1.84 -9.75
C THR A 39 -22.95 -3.14 -9.25
N ASN A 40 -22.52 -3.67 -8.10
CA ASN A 40 -22.91 -5.00 -7.60
C ASN A 40 -22.65 -6.12 -8.64
N ASP A 41 -21.56 -6.02 -9.41
CA ASP A 41 -21.21 -6.98 -10.46
C ASP A 41 -20.56 -8.24 -9.88
N MET A 42 -21.37 -9.30 -9.72
CA MET A 42 -20.89 -10.60 -9.21
C MET A 42 -19.94 -11.30 -10.18
N SER A 43 -20.13 -11.10 -11.47
CA SER A 43 -19.26 -11.69 -12.50
C SER A 43 -17.89 -11.02 -12.48
N GLY A 44 -17.88 -9.68 -12.42
CA GLY A 44 -16.66 -8.89 -12.26
C GLY A 44 -15.93 -9.20 -10.96
N ALA A 45 -16.66 -9.38 -9.85
CA ALA A 45 -16.09 -9.80 -8.57
C ALA A 45 -15.38 -11.15 -8.66
N GLN A 46 -16.00 -12.14 -9.33
CA GLN A 46 -15.40 -13.44 -9.54
C GLN A 46 -14.16 -13.36 -10.44
N ALA A 47 -14.25 -12.63 -11.53
CA ALA A 47 -13.12 -12.44 -12.45
C ALA A 47 -11.93 -11.71 -11.80
N LEU A 48 -12.20 -10.77 -10.87
CA LEU A 48 -11.16 -10.08 -10.13
C LEU A 48 -10.47 -11.03 -9.15
N ILE A 49 -11.23 -11.88 -8.44
CA ILE A 49 -10.67 -12.89 -7.53
C ILE A 49 -9.79 -13.90 -8.30
N GLU A 50 -10.19 -14.31 -9.50
CA GLU A 50 -9.43 -15.24 -10.34
C GLU A 50 -8.19 -14.60 -10.98
N SER A 51 -8.19 -13.29 -11.19
CA SER A 51 -7.03 -12.57 -11.75
C SER A 51 -5.90 -12.36 -10.75
N ASP A 52 -6.11 -12.65 -9.47
CA ASP A 52 -5.11 -12.56 -8.42
C ASP A 52 -3.93 -13.51 -8.66
N ASP A 53 -4.19 -14.69 -9.20
CA ASP A 53 -3.17 -15.68 -9.53
C ASP A 53 -2.05 -15.10 -10.46
N GLU A 54 -2.37 -14.11 -11.32
CA GLU A 54 -1.38 -13.45 -12.18
C GLU A 54 -0.47 -12.51 -11.38
N LEU A 55 -1.02 -11.80 -10.39
CA LEU A 55 -0.24 -10.93 -9.48
C LEU A 55 0.68 -11.76 -8.62
N ASP A 56 0.18 -12.84 -8.03
CA ASP A 56 0.93 -13.77 -7.19
C ASP A 56 2.10 -14.41 -7.95
N ASP A 57 1.84 -14.91 -9.17
CA ASP A 57 2.87 -15.53 -10.01
C ASP A 57 3.96 -14.53 -10.41
N LEU A 58 3.59 -13.29 -10.74
CA LEU A 58 4.57 -12.24 -11.05
C LEU A 58 5.38 -11.86 -9.81
N SER A 59 4.74 -11.71 -8.65
CA SER A 59 5.40 -11.43 -7.37
C SER A 59 6.43 -12.50 -7.01
N LEU A 60 6.04 -13.76 -7.11
CA LEU A 60 6.94 -14.90 -6.84
C LEU A 60 8.15 -14.91 -7.80
N ARG A 61 7.93 -14.66 -9.09
CA ARG A 61 9.04 -14.59 -10.07
C ARG A 61 10.01 -13.45 -9.76
N ILE A 62 9.52 -12.29 -9.35
CA ILE A 62 10.36 -11.17 -8.96
C ILE A 62 11.21 -11.54 -7.73
N GLU A 63 10.59 -12.15 -6.72
CA GLU A 63 11.30 -12.60 -5.52
C GLU A 63 12.38 -13.62 -5.85
N GLU A 64 12.07 -14.66 -6.62
CA GLU A 64 13.03 -15.67 -7.05
C GLU A 64 14.20 -15.07 -7.84
N HIS A 65 13.92 -14.11 -8.74
CA HIS A 65 14.94 -13.40 -9.50
C HIS A 65 15.84 -12.57 -8.58
N CYS A 66 15.29 -11.83 -7.63
CA CYS A 66 16.05 -11.10 -6.62
C CYS A 66 16.97 -12.03 -5.81
N TYR A 67 16.46 -13.17 -5.31
CA TYR A 67 17.27 -14.15 -4.57
C TYR A 67 18.37 -14.74 -5.43
N HIS A 68 18.09 -15.04 -6.71
CA HIS A 68 19.08 -15.54 -7.64
C HIS A 68 20.24 -14.55 -7.83
N VAL A 69 19.92 -13.27 -8.07
CA VAL A 69 20.92 -12.21 -8.25
C VAL A 69 21.74 -12.00 -6.97
N LEU A 70 21.08 -11.98 -5.78
CA LEU A 70 21.78 -11.87 -4.50
C LEU A 70 22.77 -13.01 -4.27
N ALA A 71 22.37 -14.25 -4.60
CA ALA A 71 23.19 -15.44 -4.39
C ALA A 71 24.43 -15.50 -5.31
N LEU A 72 24.29 -15.05 -6.56
CA LEU A 72 25.32 -15.23 -7.57
C LEU A 72 26.25 -14.02 -7.75
N GLN A 73 25.73 -12.80 -7.57
CA GLN A 73 26.43 -11.57 -7.99
C GLN A 73 27.08 -10.81 -6.83
N GLN A 74 26.77 -11.13 -5.58
CA GLN A 74 27.27 -10.45 -4.38
C GLN A 74 27.21 -8.92 -4.51
N PRO A 75 26.01 -8.34 -4.76
CA PRO A 75 25.85 -6.92 -5.01
C PRO A 75 26.31 -6.08 -3.81
N MET A 76 26.82 -4.89 -4.08
CA MET A 76 27.33 -3.98 -3.03
C MET A 76 26.65 -2.62 -3.09
N ALA A 77 26.59 -1.98 -1.94
CA ALA A 77 26.13 -0.59 -1.77
C ALA A 77 24.77 -0.31 -2.45
N SER A 78 24.75 0.49 -3.51
CA SER A 78 23.53 0.89 -4.23
C SER A 78 22.79 -0.28 -4.86
N ASP A 79 23.52 -1.23 -5.44
CA ASP A 79 22.92 -2.37 -6.13
C ASP A 79 22.23 -3.30 -5.14
N LEU A 80 22.86 -3.56 -3.98
CA LEU A 80 22.23 -4.29 -2.89
C LEU A 80 20.98 -3.60 -2.39
N ARG A 81 21.02 -2.26 -2.19
CA ARG A 81 19.83 -1.52 -1.77
C ARG A 81 18.69 -1.59 -2.79
N SER A 82 19.01 -1.53 -4.10
CA SER A 82 18.02 -1.66 -5.16
C SER A 82 17.28 -3.00 -5.10
N ILE A 83 18.01 -4.12 -4.94
CA ILE A 83 17.40 -5.45 -4.88
C ILE A 83 16.58 -5.62 -3.59
N VAL A 84 17.13 -5.22 -2.44
CA VAL A 84 16.41 -5.31 -1.17
C VAL A 84 15.14 -4.45 -1.19
N THR A 85 15.21 -3.25 -1.77
CA THR A 85 14.02 -2.41 -1.98
C THR A 85 13.04 -3.11 -2.91
N GLY A 86 13.50 -3.70 -4.01
CA GLY A 86 12.66 -4.47 -4.92
C GLY A 86 11.85 -5.56 -4.21
N LEU A 87 12.49 -6.37 -3.38
CA LEU A 87 11.81 -7.39 -2.56
C LEU A 87 10.72 -6.79 -1.65
N TRP A 88 11.01 -5.65 -1.01
CA TRP A 88 10.02 -4.97 -0.17
C TRP A 88 8.83 -4.45 -0.97
N LEU A 89 9.11 -3.81 -2.11
CA LEU A 89 8.06 -3.26 -2.98
C LEU A 89 7.15 -4.35 -3.51
N THR A 90 7.72 -5.49 -3.92
CA THR A 90 6.96 -6.64 -4.39
C THR A 90 5.92 -7.07 -3.37
N GLY A 91 6.31 -7.21 -2.09
CA GLY A 91 5.38 -7.57 -1.02
C GLY A 91 4.33 -6.47 -0.70
N GLU A 92 4.67 -5.17 -0.82
CA GLU A 92 3.66 -4.10 -0.65
C GLU A 92 2.64 -4.09 -1.80
N LEU A 93 3.09 -4.35 -3.02
CA LEU A 93 2.23 -4.41 -4.21
C LEU A 93 1.31 -5.63 -4.19
N GLU A 94 1.83 -6.82 -3.88
CA GLU A 94 1.04 -8.04 -3.74
C GLU A 94 -0.06 -7.85 -2.68
N ARG A 95 0.29 -7.38 -1.48
CA ARG A 95 -0.71 -7.08 -0.44
C ARG A 95 -1.76 -6.06 -0.86
N SER A 96 -1.39 -5.09 -1.71
CA SER A 96 -2.37 -4.13 -2.24
C SER A 96 -3.35 -4.78 -3.21
N GLY A 97 -2.90 -5.74 -4.03
CA GLY A 97 -3.75 -6.60 -4.85
C GLY A 97 -4.74 -7.41 -4.00
N ASP A 98 -4.23 -8.10 -2.99
CA ASP A 98 -5.01 -8.86 -2.01
C ASP A 98 -6.14 -8.03 -1.34
N LEU A 99 -5.87 -6.76 -1.04
CA LEU A 99 -6.90 -5.88 -0.48
C LEU A 99 -8.05 -5.65 -1.47
N MET A 100 -7.77 -5.53 -2.76
CA MET A 100 -8.81 -5.40 -3.78
C MET A 100 -9.58 -6.71 -4.02
N VAL A 101 -8.92 -7.86 -3.91
CA VAL A 101 -9.59 -9.17 -3.85
C VAL A 101 -10.54 -9.24 -2.65
N ASN A 102 -10.14 -8.68 -1.50
CA ASN A 102 -11.00 -8.60 -0.33
C ASN A 102 -12.18 -7.63 -0.51
N VAL A 103 -12.02 -6.53 -1.28
CA VAL A 103 -13.14 -5.68 -1.73
C VAL A 103 -14.13 -6.51 -2.56
N ALA A 104 -13.65 -7.26 -3.55
CA ALA A 104 -14.50 -8.13 -4.38
C ALA A 104 -15.23 -9.21 -3.56
N LYS A 105 -14.54 -9.84 -2.60
CA LYS A 105 -15.17 -10.78 -1.65
C LYS A 105 -16.22 -10.07 -0.76
N GLY A 106 -15.95 -8.83 -0.34
CA GLY A 106 -16.88 -7.98 0.42
C GLY A 106 -18.14 -7.65 -0.40
N THR A 107 -17.98 -7.27 -1.67
CA THR A 107 -19.10 -7.02 -2.61
C THR A 107 -20.05 -8.21 -2.67
N ARG A 108 -19.52 -9.43 -2.77
CA ARG A 108 -20.36 -10.66 -2.78
C ARG A 108 -21.14 -10.85 -1.49
N ARG A 109 -20.62 -10.43 -0.34
CA ARG A 109 -21.28 -10.56 0.97
C ARG A 109 -22.41 -9.55 1.19
N ILE A 110 -22.33 -8.40 0.50
CA ILE A 110 -23.35 -7.35 0.55
C ILE A 110 -24.21 -7.29 -0.72
N TYR A 111 -24.22 -8.37 -1.50
CA TYR A 111 -25.00 -8.41 -2.74
C TYR A 111 -26.47 -8.03 -2.51
N GLY A 112 -26.98 -7.16 -3.39
CA GLY A 112 -28.34 -6.66 -3.32
C GLY A 112 -28.55 -5.48 -2.35
N VAL A 113 -27.53 -5.06 -1.62
CA VAL A 113 -27.58 -3.82 -0.83
C VAL A 113 -27.45 -2.63 -1.76
N SER A 114 -28.40 -1.70 -1.65
CA SER A 114 -28.32 -0.40 -2.35
C SER A 114 -27.55 0.59 -1.49
N LEU A 115 -26.47 1.13 -2.00
CA LEU A 115 -25.70 2.15 -1.34
C LEU A 115 -26.30 3.53 -1.65
N ASP A 116 -26.45 4.37 -0.62
CA ASP A 116 -26.86 5.74 -0.80
C ASP A 116 -25.80 6.58 -1.58
N PRO A 117 -26.19 7.73 -2.16
CA PRO A 117 -25.28 8.55 -2.96
C PRO A 117 -24.05 9.05 -2.20
N LYS A 118 -24.16 9.31 -0.88
CA LYS A 118 -23.05 9.79 -0.05
C LYS A 118 -21.98 8.70 0.10
N LEU A 119 -22.40 7.47 0.45
CA LEU A 119 -21.50 6.32 0.55
C LEU A 119 -20.82 6.02 -0.79
N ARG A 120 -21.57 6.02 -1.90
CA ARG A 120 -21.03 5.80 -3.24
C ARG A 120 -19.95 6.83 -3.60
N GLY A 121 -20.23 8.10 -3.39
CA GLY A 121 -19.29 9.17 -3.69
C GLY A 121 -18.03 9.12 -2.82
N LEU A 122 -18.12 8.70 -1.57
CA LEU A 122 -16.96 8.52 -0.68
C LEU A 122 -16.11 7.32 -1.13
N ILE A 123 -16.72 6.20 -1.52
CA ILE A 123 -16.00 5.04 -2.07
C ILE A 123 -15.24 5.43 -3.34
N GLU A 124 -15.88 6.15 -4.26
CA GLU A 124 -15.25 6.64 -5.50
C GLU A 124 -14.02 7.50 -5.19
N ARG A 125 -14.17 8.48 -4.28
CA ARG A 125 -13.07 9.38 -3.88
C ARG A 125 -11.92 8.63 -3.18
N MET A 126 -12.21 7.67 -2.30
CA MET A 126 -11.17 6.85 -1.67
C MET A 126 -10.41 6.02 -2.71
N SER A 127 -11.11 5.45 -3.68
CA SER A 127 -10.49 4.71 -4.79
C SER A 127 -9.59 5.58 -5.66
N GLU A 128 -10.05 6.79 -6.00
CA GLU A 128 -9.28 7.75 -6.78
C GLU A 128 -8.00 8.15 -6.04
N GLU A 129 -8.10 8.44 -4.73
CA GLU A 129 -6.95 8.85 -3.93
C GLU A 129 -5.98 7.68 -3.71
N ALA A 130 -6.46 6.48 -3.39
CA ALA A 130 -5.62 5.28 -3.27
C ALA A 130 -4.87 4.97 -4.60
N SER A 131 -5.56 5.08 -5.74
CA SER A 131 -4.95 4.91 -7.07
C SER A 131 -3.89 5.98 -7.34
N ARG A 132 -4.15 7.23 -6.95
CA ARG A 132 -3.23 8.35 -7.10
C ARG A 132 -1.97 8.15 -6.27
N LEU A 133 -2.12 7.77 -4.99
CA LEU A 133 -1.00 7.48 -4.07
C LEU A 133 -0.14 6.33 -4.60
N MET A 134 -0.76 5.22 -5.03
CA MET A 134 -0.05 4.09 -5.60
C MET A 134 0.73 4.48 -6.86
N LYS A 135 0.14 5.27 -7.75
CA LYS A 135 0.82 5.78 -8.93
C LYS A 135 2.03 6.64 -8.57
N LEU A 136 1.89 7.58 -7.63
CA LEU A 136 3.00 8.43 -7.17
C LEU A 136 4.14 7.59 -6.57
N ALA A 137 3.80 6.53 -5.82
CA ALA A 137 4.77 5.62 -5.25
C ALA A 137 5.57 4.88 -6.34
N LEU A 138 4.88 4.39 -7.36
CA LEU A 138 5.51 3.73 -8.52
C LEU A 138 6.34 4.70 -9.35
N ASP A 139 5.85 5.91 -9.61
CA ASP A 139 6.60 6.96 -10.31
C ASP A 139 7.89 7.31 -9.53
N SER A 140 7.80 7.42 -8.19
CA SER A 140 8.96 7.66 -7.33
C SER A 140 10.02 6.55 -7.47
N TYR A 141 9.60 5.29 -7.56
CA TYR A 141 10.48 4.14 -7.76
C TYR A 141 11.08 4.13 -9.17
N ALA A 142 10.25 4.28 -10.20
CA ALA A 142 10.67 4.26 -11.59
C ALA A 142 11.69 5.37 -11.90
N GLU A 143 11.51 6.54 -11.32
CA GLU A 143 12.39 7.71 -11.52
C GLU A 143 13.54 7.78 -10.48
N ARG A 144 13.57 6.88 -9.50
CA ARG A 144 14.48 6.97 -8.34
C ARG A 144 14.39 8.33 -7.63
N ASN A 145 13.19 8.85 -7.49
CA ASN A 145 12.91 10.17 -6.95
C ASN A 145 12.57 10.10 -5.45
N ALA A 146 13.59 10.24 -4.60
CA ALA A 146 13.43 10.22 -3.15
C ALA A 146 12.52 11.33 -2.62
N SER A 147 12.54 12.53 -3.24
CA SER A 147 11.71 13.65 -2.80
C SER A 147 10.23 13.41 -3.05
N LEU A 148 9.89 12.78 -4.18
CA LEU A 148 8.52 12.35 -4.45
C LEU A 148 8.08 11.27 -3.45
N GLY A 149 8.95 10.29 -3.15
CA GLY A 149 8.67 9.26 -2.17
C GLY A 149 8.33 9.81 -0.78
N VAL A 150 9.04 10.85 -0.33
CA VAL A 150 8.75 11.52 0.96
C VAL A 150 7.43 12.28 0.94
N ALA A 151 7.10 12.94 -0.18
CA ALA A 151 5.89 13.75 -0.29
C ALA A 151 4.58 12.92 -0.23
N ILE A 152 4.65 11.61 -0.47
CA ILE A 152 3.48 10.71 -0.42
C ILE A 152 2.86 10.67 0.97
N ASP A 153 3.68 10.70 2.03
CA ASP A 153 3.23 10.70 3.44
C ASP A 153 2.31 11.89 3.74
N ASP A 154 2.69 13.10 3.29
CA ASP A 154 1.86 14.30 3.46
C ASP A 154 0.57 14.27 2.60
N ILE A 155 0.58 13.53 1.49
CA ILE A 155 -0.56 13.43 0.57
C ILE A 155 -1.60 12.43 1.10
N ASP A 156 -1.16 11.40 1.83
CA ASP A 156 -2.01 10.34 2.38
C ASP A 156 -3.04 10.85 3.41
N ASP A 157 -2.77 11.95 4.12
CA ASP A 157 -3.71 12.60 5.04
C ASP A 157 -5.11 12.83 4.43
N THR A 158 -5.17 12.96 3.09
CA THR A 158 -6.43 13.11 2.36
C THR A 158 -7.26 11.83 2.38
N LEU A 159 -6.61 10.67 2.19
CA LEU A 159 -7.27 9.37 2.22
C LEU A 159 -7.75 9.03 3.63
N ASP A 160 -6.97 9.34 4.65
CA ASP A 160 -7.34 9.18 6.06
C ASP A 160 -8.58 10.00 6.43
N THR A 161 -8.64 11.26 5.97
CA THR A 161 -9.81 12.12 6.15
C THR A 161 -11.05 11.53 5.47
N LEU A 162 -10.91 11.07 4.23
CA LEU A 162 -12.00 10.42 3.48
C LEU A 162 -12.48 9.14 4.16
N HIS A 163 -11.58 8.35 4.73
CA HIS A 163 -11.95 7.17 5.50
C HIS A 163 -12.74 7.53 6.75
N GLY A 164 -12.35 8.59 7.48
CA GLY A 164 -13.13 9.11 8.62
C GLY A 164 -14.56 9.52 8.22
N ASP A 165 -14.70 10.34 7.16
CA ASP A 165 -15.99 10.75 6.61
C ASP A 165 -16.86 9.56 6.17
N TYR A 166 -16.20 8.53 5.61
CA TYR A 166 -16.88 7.30 5.17
C TYR A 166 -17.42 6.48 6.34
N ILE A 167 -16.67 6.34 7.42
CA ILE A 167 -17.14 5.66 8.64
C ILE A 167 -18.36 6.41 9.24
N GLU A 168 -18.33 7.74 9.29
CA GLU A 168 -19.48 8.54 9.72
C GLU A 168 -20.71 8.29 8.82
N ALA A 169 -20.53 8.29 7.50
CA ALA A 169 -21.61 8.05 6.56
C ALA A 169 -22.22 6.65 6.71
N ILE A 170 -21.43 5.62 7.06
CA ILE A 170 -21.94 4.28 7.37
C ILE A 170 -22.86 4.32 8.60
N PHE A 171 -22.47 5.03 9.67
CA PHE A 171 -23.31 5.16 10.87
C PHE A 171 -24.62 5.90 10.56
N GLU A 172 -24.58 6.98 9.79
CA GLU A 172 -25.77 7.72 9.36
C GLU A 172 -26.73 6.82 8.56
N SER A 173 -26.21 6.13 7.55
CA SER A 173 -26.99 5.23 6.69
C SER A 173 -27.58 4.05 7.48
N HIS A 174 -26.87 3.52 8.47
CA HIS A 174 -27.40 2.50 9.36
C HIS A 174 -28.50 3.06 10.28
N ALA A 175 -28.33 4.26 10.81
CA ALA A 175 -29.32 4.90 11.70
C ALA A 175 -30.64 5.20 10.99
N THR A 176 -30.62 5.51 9.70
CA THR A 176 -31.81 5.70 8.85
C THR A 176 -32.43 4.39 8.35
N HIS A 177 -31.80 3.24 8.67
CA HIS A 177 -32.20 1.89 8.24
C HIS A 177 -32.06 1.63 6.72
N ASP A 178 -31.25 2.45 6.04
CA ASP A 178 -30.95 2.25 4.62
C ASP A 178 -30.04 1.02 4.39
N ILE A 179 -29.14 0.75 5.36
CA ILE A 179 -28.28 -0.45 5.36
C ILE A 179 -28.38 -1.24 6.68
N GLY A 180 -28.34 -2.58 6.58
CA GLY A 180 -28.33 -3.44 7.75
C GLY A 180 -26.94 -3.55 8.39
N LEU A 181 -26.88 -4.01 9.66
CA LEU A 181 -25.64 -4.14 10.43
C LEU A 181 -24.55 -4.95 9.70
N GLN A 182 -24.92 -6.06 9.05
CA GLN A 182 -23.95 -6.90 8.33
C GLN A 182 -23.30 -6.11 7.15
N ALA A 183 -24.10 -5.33 6.41
CA ALA A 183 -23.59 -4.49 5.33
C ALA A 183 -22.69 -3.39 5.89
N SER A 184 -23.09 -2.73 6.99
CA SER A 184 -22.28 -1.70 7.66
C SER A 184 -20.89 -2.22 8.04
N VAL A 185 -20.82 -3.41 8.62
CA VAL A 185 -19.52 -4.04 8.98
C VAL A 185 -18.67 -4.33 7.74
N GLN A 186 -19.26 -4.87 6.66
CA GLN A 186 -18.52 -5.15 5.44
C GLN A 186 -18.04 -3.86 4.77
N LEU A 187 -18.86 -2.81 4.75
CA LEU A 187 -18.48 -1.51 4.20
C LEU A 187 -17.34 -0.86 5.02
N ALA A 188 -17.39 -0.94 6.35
CA ALA A 188 -16.30 -0.45 7.19
C ALA A 188 -14.97 -1.17 6.90
N LEU A 189 -15.00 -2.50 6.70
CA LEU A 189 -13.82 -3.26 6.29
C LEU A 189 -13.32 -2.83 4.89
N ILE A 190 -14.23 -2.59 3.94
CA ILE A 190 -13.87 -2.10 2.60
C ILE A 190 -13.18 -0.74 2.68
N GLY A 191 -13.69 0.20 3.48
CA GLY A 191 -13.03 1.49 3.71
C GLY A 191 -11.61 1.33 4.25
N ARG A 192 -11.43 0.43 5.23
CA ARG A 192 -10.10 0.11 5.76
C ARG A 192 -9.16 -0.51 4.71
N TYR A 193 -9.68 -1.22 3.71
CA TYR A 193 -8.83 -1.75 2.64
C TYR A 193 -8.26 -0.64 1.77
N TYR A 194 -9.03 0.38 1.41
CA TYR A 194 -8.53 1.55 0.66
C TYR A 194 -7.48 2.32 1.45
N GLU A 195 -7.73 2.59 2.71
CA GLU A 195 -6.80 3.29 3.59
C GLU A 195 -5.48 2.49 3.69
N ARG A 196 -5.53 1.16 3.83
CA ARG A 196 -4.32 0.34 3.84
C ARG A 196 -3.55 0.34 2.51
N ILE A 197 -4.22 0.54 1.38
CA ILE A 197 -3.52 0.73 0.09
C ILE A 197 -2.73 2.04 0.11
N GLY A 198 -3.24 3.10 0.73
CA GLY A 198 -2.51 4.33 1.01
C GLY A 198 -1.27 4.07 1.88
N ASP A 199 -1.43 3.39 3.02
CA ASP A 199 -0.32 2.95 3.88
C ASP A 199 0.78 2.24 3.07
N HIS A 200 0.41 1.32 2.16
CA HIS A 200 1.37 0.60 1.32
C HIS A 200 2.09 1.55 0.34
N ALA A 201 1.39 2.53 -0.23
CA ALA A 201 2.01 3.53 -1.10
C ALA A 201 3.03 4.39 -0.35
N VAL A 202 2.72 4.80 0.90
CA VAL A 202 3.64 5.50 1.80
C VAL A 202 4.88 4.64 2.08
N ASN A 203 4.68 3.36 2.41
CA ASN A 203 5.78 2.42 2.65
C ASN A 203 6.70 2.29 1.43
N ILE A 204 6.13 2.21 0.22
CA ILE A 204 6.89 2.18 -1.03
C ILE A 204 7.73 3.46 -1.15
N GLY A 205 7.14 4.64 -0.94
CA GLY A 205 7.83 5.93 -0.99
C GLY A 205 9.02 6.00 -0.02
N GLN A 206 8.84 5.56 1.21
CA GLN A 206 9.88 5.49 2.23
C GLN A 206 11.02 4.53 1.83
N ARG A 207 10.70 3.40 1.21
CA ARG A 207 11.72 2.45 0.72
C ARG A 207 12.47 2.99 -0.49
N VAL A 208 11.83 3.77 -1.36
CA VAL A 208 12.52 4.48 -2.45
C VAL A 208 13.50 5.51 -1.88
N GLN A 209 13.11 6.27 -0.84
CA GLN A 209 14.02 7.16 -0.14
C GLN A 209 15.26 6.41 0.37
N TYR A 210 15.08 5.26 1.03
CA TYR A 210 16.19 4.42 1.47
C TYR A 210 17.05 3.94 0.30
N MET A 211 16.46 3.48 -0.78
CA MET A 211 17.18 3.01 -1.98
C MET A 211 18.15 4.09 -2.51
N VAL A 212 17.67 5.32 -2.59
CA VAL A 212 18.43 6.44 -3.16
C VAL A 212 19.45 6.99 -2.18
N THR A 213 19.07 7.21 -0.92
CA THR A 213 19.88 7.95 0.07
C THR A 213 20.68 7.03 0.99
N GLY A 214 20.25 5.78 1.16
CA GLY A 214 20.79 4.85 2.16
C GLY A 214 20.27 5.07 3.58
N TRP A 215 19.34 6.00 3.79
CA TRP A 215 18.70 6.26 5.07
C TRP A 215 17.45 5.39 5.24
N LEU A 216 17.39 4.63 6.36
CA LEU A 216 16.21 3.83 6.72
C LEU A 216 15.15 4.72 7.39
N PRO A 217 13.87 4.64 6.97
CA PRO A 217 12.77 5.39 7.58
C PRO A 217 12.59 5.11 9.08
N GLU A 218 12.89 3.90 9.52
CA GLU A 218 12.83 3.48 10.93
C GLU A 218 13.77 4.29 11.84
N GLN A 219 14.83 4.90 11.29
CA GLN A 219 15.67 5.85 12.03
C GLN A 219 14.94 7.15 12.34
N THR A 220 13.88 7.48 11.61
CA THR A 220 12.99 8.61 11.92
C THR A 220 12.17 8.33 13.20
N GLY A 221 11.78 7.09 13.48
CA GLY A 221 11.10 6.68 14.71
C GLY A 221 12.00 6.92 15.93
N ALA A 222 13.28 6.57 15.86
CA ALA A 222 14.26 6.87 16.90
C ALA A 222 14.48 8.38 17.04
N ALA A 223 14.55 9.13 15.95
CA ALA A 223 14.67 10.59 15.97
C ALA A 223 13.41 11.28 16.54
N ARG A 224 12.20 10.79 16.18
CA ARG A 224 10.92 11.24 16.78
C ARG A 224 10.86 10.93 18.28
N LEU A 225 11.36 9.78 18.72
CA LEU A 225 11.43 9.43 20.14
C LEU A 225 12.39 10.35 20.90
N VAL A 226 13.55 10.65 20.33
CA VAL A 226 14.52 11.61 20.89
C VAL A 226 13.91 13.00 20.93
N ALA A 227 13.26 13.47 19.88
CA ALA A 227 12.59 14.77 19.83
C ALA A 227 11.45 14.87 20.86
N ARG A 228 10.62 13.81 21.01
CA ARG A 228 9.58 13.74 22.05
C ARG A 228 10.17 13.77 23.46
N ARG A 229 11.28 13.06 23.71
CA ARG A 229 11.97 13.08 25.01
C ARG A 229 12.56 14.46 25.30
N SER A 230 13.15 15.14 24.31
CA SER A 230 13.67 16.51 24.47
C SER A 230 12.55 17.51 24.79
N LEU A 231 11.43 17.43 24.06
CA LEU A 231 10.27 18.30 24.29
C LEU A 231 9.63 18.03 25.65
N ALA A 232 9.50 16.78 26.06
CA ALA A 232 8.96 16.41 27.38
C ALA A 232 9.88 16.90 28.51
N ALA A 233 11.20 16.86 28.33
CA ALA A 233 12.16 17.41 29.29
C ALA A 233 12.03 18.94 29.40
N GLU A 234 11.77 19.64 28.29
CA GLU A 234 11.55 21.09 28.30
C GLU A 234 10.25 21.52 29.01
N ILE A 235 9.19 20.71 28.89
CA ILE A 235 7.87 20.98 29.50
C ILE A 235 7.67 20.30 30.86
N GLY A 236 8.70 19.60 31.39
CA GLY A 236 8.65 18.91 32.68
C GLY A 236 7.68 17.73 32.76
N ALA A 237 7.33 17.12 31.62
CA ALA A 237 6.47 15.94 31.54
C ALA A 237 7.31 14.66 31.55
N GLU A 238 7.02 13.72 32.46
CA GLU A 238 7.60 12.36 32.42
C GLU A 238 6.96 11.55 31.29
N ILE A 239 7.80 11.01 30.39
CA ILE A 239 7.37 10.01 29.41
C ILE A 239 7.51 8.64 30.06
N PRO A 240 6.44 7.82 30.16
CA PRO A 240 6.54 6.45 30.67
C PRO A 240 7.52 5.63 29.82
N ASP A 241 8.40 4.87 30.51
CA ASP A 241 9.35 3.99 29.82
C ASP A 241 8.59 2.74 29.31
N PRO A 242 8.63 2.42 28.00
CA PRO A 242 7.88 1.29 27.44
C PRO A 242 8.30 -0.09 28.00
N GLU A 243 9.42 -0.17 28.72
CA GLU A 243 9.89 -1.43 29.33
C GLU A 243 9.21 -1.76 30.68
N THR A 244 8.41 -0.85 31.25
CA THR A 244 7.77 -1.07 32.55
C THR A 244 6.37 -1.67 32.47
N GLU A 245 5.75 -1.79 31.28
CA GLU A 245 4.41 -2.39 31.11
C GLU A 245 4.40 -3.89 30.76
N SER A 246 5.55 -4.55 30.58
CA SER A 246 5.61 -5.98 30.23
C SER A 246 5.77 -6.92 31.45
N GLY A 247 5.46 -6.47 32.65
CA GLY A 247 5.69 -7.21 33.92
C GLY A 247 4.52 -7.20 34.89
N GLN A 248 3.28 -7.48 34.43
CA GLN A 248 2.18 -7.95 35.30
C GLN A 248 1.30 -8.95 34.59
#